data_7235a27e9951913e694c33ae1350820d
#
_entry.id   7235a27e9951913e694c33ae1350820d
#
_cell.length_a   1.000
_cell.length_b   1.000
_cell.length_c   1.000
_cell.angle_alpha   90.00
_cell.angle_beta   90.00
_cell.angle_gamma   90.00
#
_symmetry.space_group_name_H-M   'P 1'
#
loop_
_entity.id
_entity.type
_entity.pdbx_description
1 polymer ?
#
loop_
_entity_poly.entity_id
_entity_poly.type
_entity_poly.pdbx_seq_one_letter_code
_entity_poly.pdbx_strand_id
1 'polypeptide(L)'
;MPSAGRMRDTLGTVRRSWCPRICRLLCGGLLPALLAASALGDPALASHRGDSRAADVDWTRSSFNVRYGEPFTPDDPYFPRDTPSAPWPGQWYLVNSQTPGRDARVQEAWSAGWTGAGVTIGIVDDGLENTHPDLAPNYSAAASWDFGANSADPSGTASDWHGTSVAGVAAARGGNGIGVTGAAPLASLAGLRIDFANQTDAMFVAATLFKSSGADRSIAIKNHSYGIALPYMPNQAQAAALTTSAAAGTIHVFAAGNERVRTTNDPNLLAYYYDGDVNKKQTQASPEVITVAAFGSDGTWSNYSNYGANVFVTAPSSSAKGVGGATGVTTTDRVGTDGYNTAFDSFPDSDYASVFGGTSSAAPLVAGVLALAKEAQPALDGRFAKHLLARTSDVVDPNDATIFGGGDGATPGSAWKTNAAGHSFNMNYGFGLIDASELVTEAQAYSGVTPLETLATGSLNVAQTINDLAGVTRTAEIAAATRPLEEVLVTLDISHAYPHDLEAYLTSPSNTVSRLMLSSLIDTAYENLAWTFTTNAFWGESANGIWSLRVIDTYPELDDGTWNSWSMTLRTGELVAVPEPGSLILVAAAAGLWPLVRRGSVTRRS
;
A
#
# COMPACT_ATOMS: atom_id res chain seq x y z
N MET A 1 18.92 -40.69 1.40
CA MET A 1 19.00 -39.22 1.31
C MET A 1 19.14 -38.71 2.72
N PRO A 2 20.18 -37.99 3.12
CA PRO A 2 20.34 -37.57 4.50
C PRO A 2 19.47 -36.33 4.76
N SER A 3 18.72 -36.37 5.85
CA SER A 3 17.95 -35.28 6.44
C SER A 3 18.86 -34.08 6.75
N ALA A 4 18.45 -32.87 6.35
CA ALA A 4 19.07 -31.64 6.80
C ALA A 4 18.71 -31.43 8.29
N GLY A 5 19.60 -31.91 9.17
CA GLY A 5 19.50 -31.62 10.60
C GLY A 5 19.76 -30.12 10.84
N ARG A 6 18.92 -29.49 11.61
CA ARG A 6 19.16 -28.15 12.17
C ARG A 6 20.48 -28.21 12.96
N MET A 7 21.42 -27.32 12.64
CA MET A 7 22.57 -27.04 13.49
C MET A 7 22.07 -26.35 14.78
N ARG A 8 21.66 -27.14 15.74
CA ARG A 8 21.52 -26.73 17.13
C ARG A 8 22.82 -27.15 17.80
N ASP A 9 23.71 -26.27 18.05
CA ASP A 9 24.63 -26.27 19.16
C ASP A 9 25.74 -25.25 18.92
N THR A 10 25.88 -24.40 19.93
CA THR A 10 26.89 -23.42 20.25
C THR A 10 26.51 -21.96 19.99
N LEU A 11 25.55 -21.44 20.75
CA LEU A 11 25.61 -20.03 21.15
C LEU A 11 25.22 -19.92 22.62
N GLY A 12 26.26 -20.00 23.46
CA GLY A 12 26.17 -19.72 24.87
C GLY A 12 25.63 -18.30 25.11
N THR A 13 24.81 -18.22 26.13
CA THR A 13 24.29 -17.02 26.76
C THR A 13 25.15 -15.77 26.61
N VAL A 14 24.78 -14.88 25.69
CA VAL A 14 25.24 -13.49 25.68
C VAL A 14 24.06 -12.61 26.11
N ARG A 15 24.09 -12.23 27.39
CA ARG A 15 23.20 -11.22 27.93
C ARG A 15 23.54 -9.83 27.38
N ARG A 16 22.51 -9.18 26.84
CA ARG A 16 22.26 -7.73 26.78
C ARG A 16 23.43 -6.79 26.50
N SER A 17 23.49 -6.33 25.26
CA SER A 17 23.80 -4.92 24.98
C SER A 17 23.26 -4.58 23.60
N TRP A 18 22.24 -3.78 23.56
CA TRP A 18 21.65 -3.21 22.36
C TRP A 18 22.69 -2.32 21.68
N CYS A 19 23.03 -2.62 20.45
CA CYS A 19 23.93 -1.79 19.64
C CYS A 19 23.11 -1.03 18.58
N PRO A 20 23.12 0.31 18.57
CA PRO A 20 22.37 1.13 17.61
C PRO A 20 22.87 1.07 16.16
N ARG A 21 23.84 0.22 15.84
CA ARG A 21 24.52 0.22 14.53
C ARG A 21 23.85 -0.61 13.43
N ILE A 22 22.75 -1.28 13.70
CA ILE A 22 22.14 -2.24 12.75
C ILE A 22 21.32 -1.55 11.65
N CYS A 23 20.85 -0.32 11.87
CA CYS A 23 20.02 0.38 10.87
C CYS A 23 20.79 0.91 9.65
N ARG A 24 22.14 1.02 9.71
CA ARG A 24 22.95 1.56 8.61
C ARG A 24 23.27 0.57 7.48
N LEU A 25 22.98 -0.72 7.66
CA LEU A 25 23.37 -1.76 6.68
C LEU A 25 22.29 -2.16 5.68
N LEU A 26 21.09 -1.59 5.80
CA LEU A 26 19.95 -2.04 5.00
C LEU A 26 19.70 -1.25 3.71
N CYS A 27 20.39 -0.12 3.50
CA CYS A 27 20.24 0.73 2.29
C CYS A 27 21.45 0.72 1.35
N GLY A 28 22.54 0.09 1.67
CA GLY A 28 23.79 0.22 0.93
C GLY A 28 24.45 -1.06 0.50
N GLY A 29 24.53 -1.24 -0.81
CA GLY A 29 25.71 -1.81 -1.40
C GLY A 29 25.75 -3.29 -1.72
N LEU A 30 26.08 -3.59 -2.99
CA LEU A 30 27.21 -4.39 -3.45
C LEU A 30 27.10 -4.59 -4.97
N LEU A 31 27.94 -4.09 -5.61
CA LEU A 31 29.28 -4.20 -6.24
C LEU A 31 29.30 -5.07 -7.52
N PRO A 32 30.19 -4.74 -8.45
CA PRO A 32 29.98 -4.85 -9.88
C PRO A 32 30.76 -6.01 -10.52
N ALA A 33 30.38 -6.38 -11.70
CA ALA A 33 31.31 -7.03 -12.63
C ALA A 33 31.05 -6.54 -14.07
N LEU A 34 32.00 -5.78 -14.53
CA LEU A 34 32.56 -5.55 -15.84
C LEU A 34 32.16 -6.48 -16.99
N LEU A 35 31.90 -5.86 -18.17
CA LEU A 35 32.65 -5.93 -19.45
C LEU A 35 31.70 -5.49 -20.59
N ALA A 36 31.94 -4.36 -21.18
CA ALA A 36 32.75 -3.98 -22.34
C ALA A 36 32.13 -4.28 -23.72
N ALA A 37 31.90 -3.13 -24.42
CA ALA A 37 32.10 -2.84 -25.84
C ALA A 37 31.12 -3.45 -26.86
N SER A 38 30.58 -2.69 -27.77
CA SER A 38 31.19 -1.84 -28.78
C SER A 38 30.14 -1.11 -29.64
N ALA A 39 30.55 0.01 -30.13
CA ALA A 39 29.91 1.03 -30.94
C ALA A 39 29.37 0.56 -32.31
N LEU A 40 28.43 1.34 -32.86
CA LEU A 40 28.45 2.05 -34.12
C LEU A 40 27.05 2.37 -34.68
N GLY A 41 26.82 3.65 -34.99
CA GLY A 41 26.18 4.03 -36.23
C GLY A 41 24.82 4.72 -36.17
N ASP A 42 24.85 6.04 -36.19
CA ASP A 42 23.79 6.98 -36.65
C ASP A 42 23.72 6.97 -38.20
N PRO A 43 22.80 7.60 -38.92
CA PRO A 43 21.63 8.45 -38.62
C PRO A 43 20.40 8.24 -39.52
N ALA A 44 19.27 8.88 -39.23
CA ALA A 44 18.52 9.71 -40.19
C ALA A 44 17.17 10.19 -39.67
N LEU A 45 17.01 11.49 -39.67
CA LEU A 45 15.76 12.25 -39.60
C LEU A 45 14.76 11.87 -40.72
N ALA A 46 13.50 11.67 -40.38
CA ALA A 46 12.41 11.95 -41.30
C ALA A 46 11.14 12.37 -40.54
N SER A 47 10.71 13.56 -40.82
CA SER A 47 9.46 14.19 -40.43
C SER A 47 8.23 13.44 -40.95
N HIS A 48 7.19 13.26 -40.14
CA HIS A 48 5.82 13.25 -40.67
C HIS A 48 4.85 13.97 -39.73
N ARG A 49 4.16 14.90 -40.35
CA ARG A 49 3.01 15.67 -39.84
C ARG A 49 1.76 14.78 -39.81
N GLY A 50 0.98 14.95 -38.76
CA GLY A 50 -0.47 15.17 -38.78
C GLY A 50 -1.34 13.97 -39.18
N ASP A 51 -2.17 13.54 -38.28
CA ASP A 51 -3.62 13.56 -38.53
C ASP A 51 -4.39 13.46 -37.21
N SER A 52 -5.11 14.54 -36.94
CA SER A 52 -6.13 14.61 -35.91
C SER A 52 -7.38 13.88 -36.38
N ARG A 53 -7.75 12.77 -35.76
CA ARG A 53 -9.13 12.27 -35.76
C ARG A 53 -9.56 12.04 -34.32
N ALA A 54 -10.26 13.05 -33.80
CA ALA A 54 -11.12 12.89 -32.64
C ALA A 54 -12.19 11.82 -32.98
N ALA A 55 -12.23 10.76 -32.24
CA ALA A 55 -13.38 9.85 -32.25
C ALA A 55 -14.53 10.58 -31.52
N ASP A 56 -15.61 10.83 -32.24
CA ASP A 56 -16.88 11.32 -31.68
C ASP A 56 -17.39 10.30 -30.65
N VAL A 57 -17.25 10.60 -29.38
CA VAL A 57 -17.95 9.92 -28.30
C VAL A 57 -19.27 10.66 -28.07
N ASP A 58 -20.36 9.94 -28.26
CA ASP A 58 -21.73 10.43 -28.05
C ASP A 58 -21.98 10.71 -26.55
N TRP A 59 -21.97 12.00 -26.17
CA TRP A 59 -22.13 12.51 -24.80
C TRP A 59 -23.59 12.74 -24.38
N THR A 60 -24.55 12.05 -24.95
CA THR A 60 -25.96 12.17 -24.56
C THR A 60 -26.37 11.30 -23.38
N ARG A 61 -25.50 11.11 -22.40
CA ARG A 61 -25.87 10.51 -21.11
C ARG A 61 -25.78 11.53 -19.99
N SER A 62 -26.96 11.97 -19.58
CA SER A 62 -27.38 12.60 -18.33
C SER A 62 -26.38 13.52 -17.60
N SER A 63 -26.81 14.74 -17.48
CA SER A 63 -26.27 15.87 -16.73
C SER A 63 -25.93 15.55 -15.26
N PHE A 64 -24.80 14.92 -15.00
CA PHE A 64 -24.05 15.17 -13.78
C PHE A 64 -23.22 16.41 -14.02
N ASN A 65 -23.31 17.41 -13.16
CA ASN A 65 -22.36 18.52 -13.11
C ASN A 65 -21.03 18.00 -12.54
N VAL A 66 -20.36 17.12 -13.26
CA VAL A 66 -18.97 16.76 -13.00
C VAL A 66 -18.16 17.98 -13.42
N ARG A 67 -17.50 18.63 -12.48
CA ARG A 67 -16.46 19.62 -12.81
C ARG A 67 -15.28 18.82 -13.37
N TYR A 68 -15.18 18.73 -14.67
CA TYR A 68 -13.94 18.32 -15.32
C TYR A 68 -12.98 19.50 -15.18
N GLY A 69 -11.80 19.27 -14.59
CA GLY A 69 -10.68 20.18 -14.70
C GLY A 69 -10.20 20.26 -16.16
N GLU A 70 -9.34 21.22 -16.46
CA GLU A 70 -8.67 21.22 -17.76
C GLU A 70 -7.77 19.98 -17.86
N PRO A 71 -7.74 19.26 -18.99
CA PRO A 71 -6.87 18.12 -19.20
C PRO A 71 -5.41 18.48 -18.91
N PHE A 72 -4.74 17.67 -18.09
CA PHE A 72 -3.34 17.86 -17.76
C PHE A 72 -2.47 16.87 -18.55
N THR A 73 -1.42 17.40 -19.19
CA THR A 73 -0.39 16.61 -19.88
C THR A 73 0.97 17.14 -19.45
N PRO A 74 1.84 16.31 -18.84
CA PRO A 74 3.18 16.72 -18.47
C PRO A 74 4.05 17.03 -19.69
N ASP A 75 4.89 18.08 -19.60
CA ASP A 75 5.94 18.41 -20.56
C ASP A 75 7.35 18.15 -20.00
N ASP A 76 7.42 17.42 -18.90
CA ASP A 76 8.63 17.12 -18.16
C ASP A 76 9.53 16.18 -18.97
N PRO A 77 10.86 16.44 -19.07
CA PRO A 77 11.75 15.76 -20.01
C PRO A 77 11.93 14.27 -19.77
N TYR A 78 11.69 13.79 -18.54
CA TYR A 78 11.80 12.37 -18.20
C TYR A 78 10.45 11.63 -18.22
N PHE A 79 9.36 12.31 -18.63
CA PHE A 79 8.02 11.74 -18.83
C PHE A 79 7.54 11.88 -20.30
N PRO A 80 6.85 10.86 -20.86
CA PRO A 80 7.03 9.44 -20.63
C PRO A 80 8.19 8.95 -21.49
N ARG A 81 9.14 8.23 -20.93
CA ARG A 81 10.15 7.53 -21.72
C ARG A 81 9.99 6.03 -21.50
N ASP A 82 9.05 5.47 -22.18
CA ASP A 82 8.81 4.04 -22.24
C ASP A 82 9.47 3.38 -23.47
N THR A 83 10.42 4.07 -24.11
CA THR A 83 11.14 3.52 -25.25
C THR A 83 12.25 2.58 -24.79
N PRO A 84 12.29 1.31 -25.26
CA PRO A 84 13.32 0.33 -24.89
C PRO A 84 14.75 0.76 -25.25
N SER A 85 14.89 1.74 -26.11
CA SER A 85 16.17 2.27 -26.59
C SER A 85 16.74 3.40 -25.72
N ALA A 86 16.02 3.86 -24.70
CA ALA A 86 16.56 4.83 -23.77
C ALA A 86 17.58 4.16 -22.84
N PRO A 87 18.71 4.82 -22.51
CA PRO A 87 19.72 4.25 -21.62
C PRO A 87 19.27 4.10 -20.17
N TRP A 88 18.08 4.64 -19.81
CA TRP A 88 17.43 4.54 -18.50
C TRP A 88 15.92 4.36 -18.66
N PRO A 89 15.24 3.69 -17.71
CA PRO A 89 13.79 3.61 -17.71
C PRO A 89 13.20 5.01 -17.50
N GLY A 90 12.11 5.33 -18.24
CA GLY A 90 11.30 6.51 -17.96
C GLY A 90 10.32 6.26 -16.81
N GLN A 91 9.30 7.08 -16.72
CA GLN A 91 8.23 6.93 -15.73
C GLN A 91 7.17 5.91 -16.18
N TRP A 92 7.62 4.71 -16.56
CA TRP A 92 6.78 3.59 -17.04
C TRP A 92 5.69 3.18 -16.05
N TYR A 93 5.90 3.44 -14.77
CA TYR A 93 4.98 3.12 -13.68
C TYR A 93 3.75 4.05 -13.65
N LEU A 94 3.85 5.23 -14.27
CA LEU A 94 2.74 6.17 -14.46
C LEU A 94 1.99 5.88 -15.76
N VAL A 95 2.74 5.64 -16.85
CA VAL A 95 2.22 5.36 -18.19
C VAL A 95 3.13 4.36 -18.89
N ASN A 96 2.57 3.22 -19.31
CA ASN A 96 3.30 2.16 -19.99
C ASN A 96 2.64 1.77 -21.32
N SER A 97 3.03 2.45 -22.38
CA SER A 97 2.49 2.17 -23.72
C SER A 97 3.01 0.85 -24.31
N GLN A 98 4.10 0.30 -23.80
CA GLN A 98 4.73 -0.94 -24.31
C GLN A 98 4.08 -2.20 -23.77
N THR A 99 3.68 -2.16 -22.51
CA THR A 99 2.95 -3.24 -21.85
C THR A 99 1.74 -2.66 -21.11
N PRO A 100 0.69 -2.27 -21.83
CA PRO A 100 -0.51 -1.69 -21.25
C PRO A 100 -1.08 -2.57 -20.12
N GLY A 101 -1.56 -1.93 -19.05
CA GLY A 101 -2.07 -2.65 -17.87
C GLY A 101 -0.99 -3.04 -16.86
N ARG A 102 0.23 -2.47 -16.98
CA ARG A 102 1.31 -2.62 -16.00
C ARG A 102 1.73 -1.28 -15.38
N ASP A 103 0.92 -0.26 -15.54
CA ASP A 103 1.07 1.06 -14.94
C ASP A 103 -0.13 1.42 -14.05
N ALA A 104 -0.08 2.58 -13.40
CA ALA A 104 -1.13 3.04 -12.51
C ALA A 104 -2.28 3.77 -13.23
N ARG A 105 -2.27 3.88 -14.55
CA ARG A 105 -3.28 4.57 -15.40
C ARG A 105 -3.61 5.98 -14.95
N VAL A 106 -2.60 6.72 -14.51
CA VAL A 106 -2.79 8.09 -14.03
C VAL A 106 -3.10 9.07 -15.16
N GLN A 107 -2.68 8.76 -16.39
CA GLN A 107 -2.87 9.65 -17.54
C GLN A 107 -4.34 9.88 -17.86
N GLU A 108 -5.17 8.86 -17.73
CA GLU A 108 -6.60 8.94 -17.95
C GLU A 108 -7.26 9.84 -16.89
N ALA A 109 -6.85 9.72 -15.62
CA ALA A 109 -7.31 10.59 -14.55
C ALA A 109 -6.88 12.06 -14.78
N TRP A 110 -5.63 12.28 -15.22
CA TRP A 110 -5.14 13.62 -15.60
C TRP A 110 -5.90 14.19 -16.80
N SER A 111 -6.21 13.35 -17.81
CA SER A 111 -7.00 13.76 -18.95
C SER A 111 -8.43 14.17 -18.58
N ALA A 112 -8.95 13.62 -17.48
CA ALA A 112 -10.20 14.04 -16.87
C ALA A 112 -10.07 15.27 -15.96
N GLY A 113 -8.85 15.83 -15.82
CA GLY A 113 -8.54 17.04 -15.07
C GLY A 113 -8.22 16.83 -13.58
N TRP A 114 -8.02 15.60 -13.12
CA TRP A 114 -7.67 15.30 -11.73
C TRP A 114 -6.15 15.24 -11.58
N THR A 115 -5.60 16.11 -10.76
CA THR A 115 -4.15 16.33 -10.60
C THR A 115 -3.66 16.29 -9.16
N GLY A 116 -4.57 16.08 -8.21
CA GLY A 116 -4.30 16.15 -6.77
C GLY A 116 -4.35 17.56 -6.21
N ALA A 117 -4.83 18.54 -6.99
CA ALA A 117 -4.88 19.94 -6.57
C ALA A 117 -5.72 20.12 -5.29
N GLY A 118 -5.17 20.89 -4.34
CA GLY A 118 -5.82 21.14 -3.04
C GLY A 118 -5.68 20.02 -2.02
N VAL A 119 -5.00 18.90 -2.35
CA VAL A 119 -4.71 17.79 -1.43
C VAL A 119 -3.27 17.90 -0.95
N THR A 120 -3.04 17.70 0.35
CA THR A 120 -1.69 17.62 0.93
C THR A 120 -1.34 16.19 1.25
N ILE A 121 -0.20 15.73 0.71
CA ILE A 121 0.40 14.43 1.01
C ILE A 121 1.56 14.63 1.98
N GLY A 122 1.51 14.00 3.16
CA GLY A 122 2.59 13.96 4.13
C GLY A 122 3.53 12.78 3.84
N ILE A 123 4.79 13.07 3.62
CA ILE A 123 5.86 12.08 3.44
C ILE A 123 6.52 11.86 4.80
N VAL A 124 6.17 10.77 5.48
CA VAL A 124 6.78 10.37 6.74
C VAL A 124 7.98 9.50 6.42
N ASP A 125 9.19 10.09 6.45
CA ASP A 125 10.40 9.44 5.94
C ASP A 125 11.68 10.04 6.57
N ASP A 126 12.87 9.71 6.04
CA ASP A 126 14.17 10.19 6.52
C ASP A 126 14.43 11.69 6.24
N GLY A 127 13.71 12.27 5.28
CA GLY A 127 13.78 13.68 4.92
C GLY A 127 13.06 13.98 3.62
N LEU A 128 12.85 15.27 3.33
CA LEU A 128 12.39 15.77 2.05
C LEU A 128 13.18 17.04 1.74
N GLU A 129 14.00 17.01 0.68
CA GLU A 129 14.75 18.18 0.25
C GLU A 129 13.82 19.23 -0.36
N ASN A 130 13.45 20.21 0.46
CA ASN A 130 12.43 21.20 0.12
C ASN A 130 12.90 22.23 -0.94
N THR A 131 14.19 22.24 -1.25
CA THR A 131 14.81 23.11 -2.27
C THR A 131 14.97 22.43 -3.62
N HIS A 132 14.68 21.12 -3.72
CA HIS A 132 14.75 20.41 -4.99
C HIS A 132 13.85 21.08 -6.04
N PRO A 133 14.33 21.41 -7.25
CA PRO A 133 13.58 22.21 -8.23
C PRO A 133 12.20 21.64 -8.59
N ASP A 134 12.07 20.32 -8.60
CA ASP A 134 10.85 19.59 -8.94
C ASP A 134 9.90 19.35 -7.74
N LEU A 135 10.37 19.56 -6.52
CA LEU A 135 9.56 19.41 -5.30
C LEU A 135 9.14 20.76 -4.71
N ALA A 136 10.02 21.76 -4.79
CA ALA A 136 9.82 23.10 -4.21
C ALA A 136 8.49 23.75 -4.60
N PRO A 137 7.99 23.66 -5.85
CA PRO A 137 6.72 24.27 -6.23
C PRO A 137 5.50 23.65 -5.53
N ASN A 138 5.58 22.39 -5.11
CA ASN A 138 4.53 21.66 -4.39
C ASN A 138 4.76 21.61 -2.88
N TYR A 139 5.93 22.05 -2.40
CA TYR A 139 6.29 21.98 -0.99
C TYR A 139 5.46 22.91 -0.11
N SER A 140 4.93 22.39 0.98
CA SER A 140 4.18 23.14 2.00
C SER A 140 4.98 23.25 3.30
N ALA A 141 5.71 24.36 3.48
CA ALA A 141 6.46 24.61 4.70
C ALA A 141 5.56 24.61 5.95
N ALA A 142 4.32 25.15 5.81
CA ALA A 142 3.36 25.20 6.92
C ALA A 142 2.90 23.80 7.39
N ALA A 143 2.96 22.78 6.50
CA ALA A 143 2.55 21.42 6.80
C ALA A 143 3.74 20.48 7.13
N SER A 144 4.97 20.97 7.10
CA SER A 144 6.19 20.19 7.27
C SER A 144 6.79 20.32 8.66
N TRP A 145 7.53 19.28 9.08
CA TRP A 145 8.23 19.26 10.36
C TRP A 145 9.33 18.20 10.42
N ASP A 146 10.46 18.51 11.04
CA ASP A 146 11.50 17.56 11.43
C ASP A 146 11.32 17.16 12.90
N PHE A 147 10.91 15.93 13.16
CA PHE A 147 10.69 15.38 14.50
C PHE A 147 12.00 14.99 15.19
N GLY A 148 13.09 14.78 14.43
CA GLY A 148 14.41 14.50 14.97
C GLY A 148 15.10 15.75 15.51
N ALA A 149 15.17 16.80 14.69
CA ALA A 149 15.77 18.08 15.04
C ALA A 149 14.80 19.04 15.76
N ASN A 150 13.49 18.72 15.80
CA ASN A 150 12.43 19.60 16.31
C ASN A 150 12.45 20.97 15.60
N SER A 151 12.43 20.96 14.26
CA SER A 151 12.54 22.15 13.42
C SER A 151 11.53 22.12 12.27
N ALA A 152 11.32 23.29 11.64
CA ALA A 152 10.41 23.42 10.48
C ALA A 152 11.04 22.95 9.16
N ASP A 153 12.34 22.67 9.12
CA ASP A 153 13.04 22.22 7.91
C ASP A 153 13.18 20.68 7.91
N PRO A 154 12.45 19.96 7.05
CA PRO A 154 12.48 18.52 6.99
C PRO A 154 13.55 17.95 6.05
N SER A 155 14.48 18.76 5.52
CA SER A 155 15.43 18.32 4.48
C SER A 155 16.41 17.24 4.96
N GLY A 156 16.65 17.14 6.27
CA GLY A 156 17.55 16.16 6.84
C GLY A 156 19.02 16.42 6.55
N THR A 157 19.82 15.37 6.52
CA THR A 157 21.28 15.38 6.25
C THR A 157 21.57 14.83 4.86
N ALA A 158 22.82 14.93 4.40
CA ALA A 158 23.28 14.37 3.11
C ALA A 158 23.05 12.84 2.97
N SER A 159 22.84 12.13 4.08
CA SER A 159 22.51 10.69 4.08
C SER A 159 21.01 10.37 4.11
N ASP A 160 20.16 11.40 4.17
CA ASP A 160 18.70 11.27 4.24
C ASP A 160 18.12 11.61 2.84
N TRP A 161 18.19 10.65 1.93
CA TRP A 161 17.80 10.82 0.53
C TRP A 161 16.51 10.09 0.13
N HIS A 162 16.11 9.08 0.92
CA HIS A 162 15.01 8.18 0.57
C HIS A 162 13.67 8.94 0.45
N GLY A 163 13.34 9.78 1.41
CA GLY A 163 12.07 10.53 1.40
C GLY A 163 11.98 11.56 0.27
N THR A 164 13.12 12.10 -0.23
CA THR A 164 13.14 12.95 -1.42
C THR A 164 12.69 12.18 -2.66
N SER A 165 13.18 10.93 -2.85
CA SER A 165 12.75 10.06 -3.94
C SER A 165 11.29 9.59 -3.79
N VAL A 166 10.86 9.30 -2.58
CA VAL A 166 9.46 8.98 -2.25
C VAL A 166 8.52 10.13 -2.60
N ALA A 167 8.92 11.37 -2.25
CA ALA A 167 8.14 12.59 -2.56
C ALA A 167 7.96 12.78 -4.06
N GLY A 168 9.02 12.50 -4.86
CA GLY A 168 8.98 12.61 -6.32
C GLY A 168 7.96 11.67 -6.95
N VAL A 169 7.92 10.41 -6.51
CA VAL A 169 6.91 9.45 -7.00
C VAL A 169 5.49 9.91 -6.69
N ALA A 170 5.27 10.42 -5.48
CA ALA A 170 3.94 10.87 -5.06
C ALA A 170 3.48 12.11 -5.80
N ALA A 171 4.32 13.17 -5.82
CA ALA A 171 3.89 14.49 -6.24
C ALA A 171 5.04 15.44 -6.66
N ALA A 172 6.05 14.97 -7.43
CA ALA A 172 6.90 15.90 -8.16
C ALA A 172 6.05 16.81 -9.03
N ARG A 173 6.45 18.08 -9.19
CA ARG A 173 5.71 19.06 -9.93
C ARG A 173 5.71 18.73 -11.41
N GLY A 174 4.61 18.29 -11.94
CA GLY A 174 4.48 18.03 -13.36
C GLY A 174 4.08 19.28 -14.15
N GLY A 175 4.41 19.31 -15.43
CA GLY A 175 4.11 20.39 -16.34
C GLY A 175 4.92 21.66 -16.06
N ASN A 176 6.13 21.50 -15.54
CA ASN A 176 7.06 22.60 -15.27
C ASN A 176 8.27 22.61 -16.23
N GLY A 177 8.31 21.65 -17.18
CA GLY A 177 9.34 21.53 -18.21
C GLY A 177 10.70 21.05 -17.70
N ILE A 178 10.78 20.53 -16.45
CA ILE A 178 12.00 19.97 -15.86
C ILE A 178 11.71 18.60 -15.26
N GLY A 179 12.74 17.75 -15.20
CA GLY A 179 12.77 16.51 -14.45
C GLY A 179 11.64 15.52 -14.75
N VAL A 180 10.89 15.21 -13.69
CA VAL A 180 9.86 14.16 -13.61
C VAL A 180 8.51 14.73 -13.21
N THR A 181 7.45 13.91 -13.34
CA THR A 181 6.14 14.22 -12.76
C THR A 181 5.79 13.20 -11.68
N GLY A 182 5.11 13.62 -10.62
CA GLY A 182 4.53 12.71 -9.64
C GLY A 182 3.15 12.21 -10.08
N ALA A 183 2.64 11.18 -9.42
CA ALA A 183 1.30 10.65 -9.69
C ALA A 183 0.20 11.70 -9.46
N ALA A 184 0.40 12.60 -8.49
CA ALA A 184 -0.46 13.76 -8.21
C ALA A 184 0.33 15.07 -8.41
N PRO A 185 0.52 15.50 -9.67
CA PRO A 185 1.49 16.55 -10.04
C PRO A 185 1.21 17.92 -9.45
N LEU A 186 0.00 18.19 -8.99
CA LEU A 186 -0.39 19.47 -8.38
C LEU A 186 -0.80 19.32 -6.89
N ALA A 187 -0.58 18.16 -6.27
CA ALA A 187 -0.77 18.00 -4.84
C ALA A 187 0.33 18.73 -4.06
N SER A 188 -0.01 19.17 -2.84
CA SER A 188 0.98 19.74 -1.92
C SER A 188 1.76 18.64 -1.21
N LEU A 189 3.06 18.84 -0.99
CA LEU A 189 3.96 17.95 -0.27
C LEU A 189 4.29 18.50 1.12
N ALA A 190 4.14 17.67 2.15
CA ALA A 190 4.58 17.95 3.50
C ALA A 190 5.68 16.96 3.90
N GLY A 191 6.89 17.42 4.19
CA GLY A 191 7.97 16.61 4.74
C GLY A 191 7.76 16.40 6.26
N LEU A 192 7.67 15.15 6.68
CA LEU A 192 7.51 14.74 8.08
C LEU A 192 8.69 13.84 8.47
N ARG A 193 9.83 14.50 8.77
CA ARG A 193 11.10 13.79 8.92
C ARG A 193 11.19 13.03 10.24
N ILE A 194 11.56 11.76 10.15
CA ILE A 194 11.99 10.90 11.24
C ILE A 194 13.52 10.74 11.17
N ASP A 195 14.22 11.02 12.27
CA ASP A 195 15.63 10.65 12.39
C ASP A 195 15.76 9.15 12.67
N PHE A 196 15.83 8.33 11.61
CA PHE A 196 15.94 6.88 11.75
C PHE A 196 17.22 6.40 12.45
N ALA A 197 18.25 7.25 12.53
CA ALA A 197 19.47 6.92 13.26
C ALA A 197 19.28 7.01 14.78
N ASN A 198 18.36 7.89 15.23
CA ASN A 198 18.04 8.13 16.64
C ASN A 198 16.52 8.04 16.89
N GLN A 199 15.84 7.17 16.17
CA GLN A 199 14.38 7.05 16.18
C GLN A 199 13.83 6.68 17.57
N THR A 200 12.66 7.21 17.87
CA THR A 200 11.88 6.88 19.07
C THR A 200 10.41 6.69 18.71
N ASP A 201 9.68 5.90 19.50
CA ASP A 201 8.22 5.74 19.33
C ASP A 201 7.50 7.10 19.36
N ALA A 202 7.99 8.05 20.15
CA ALA A 202 7.42 9.39 20.24
C ALA A 202 7.48 10.15 18.89
N MET A 203 8.56 10.00 18.11
CA MET A 203 8.67 10.62 16.78
C MET A 203 7.61 10.03 15.83
N PHE A 204 7.45 8.70 15.80
CA PHE A 204 6.44 8.06 14.96
C PHE A 204 5.02 8.45 15.34
N VAL A 205 4.72 8.52 16.65
CA VAL A 205 3.43 8.99 17.16
C VAL A 205 3.18 10.43 16.74
N ALA A 206 4.16 11.31 16.97
CA ALA A 206 4.06 12.72 16.63
C ALA A 206 3.85 12.93 15.13
N ALA A 207 4.64 12.26 14.26
CA ALA A 207 4.49 12.34 12.82
C ALA A 207 3.14 11.81 12.34
N THR A 208 2.65 10.70 12.95
CA THR A 208 1.34 10.12 12.63
C THR A 208 0.19 11.08 12.96
N LEU A 209 0.27 11.82 14.08
CA LEU A 209 -0.79 12.73 14.52
C LEU A 209 -0.65 14.16 13.98
N PHE A 210 0.52 14.54 13.47
CA PHE A 210 0.80 15.92 13.05
C PHE A 210 -0.15 16.35 11.92
N LYS A 211 -0.90 17.42 12.16
CA LYS A 211 -1.87 18.03 11.23
C LYS A 211 -2.84 17.02 10.56
N SER A 212 -3.19 15.99 11.32
CA SER A 212 -4.11 14.93 10.91
C SER A 212 -5.03 14.50 12.05
N SER A 213 -5.13 15.32 13.09
CA SER A 213 -5.99 15.07 14.25
C SER A 213 -6.44 16.39 14.89
N GLY A 214 -7.47 16.35 15.71
CA GLY A 214 -7.99 17.55 16.39
C GLY A 214 -8.56 18.60 15.42
N ALA A 215 -8.17 19.86 15.57
CA ALA A 215 -8.66 20.99 14.78
C ALA A 215 -7.89 21.21 13.46
N ASP A 216 -6.63 20.80 13.39
CA ASP A 216 -5.79 20.92 12.18
C ASP A 216 -5.70 19.56 11.47
N ARG A 217 -6.36 19.46 10.34
CA ARG A 217 -6.43 18.26 9.48
C ARG A 217 -5.98 18.61 8.06
N SER A 218 -4.96 19.46 7.94
CA SER A 218 -4.49 19.94 6.64
C SER A 218 -3.74 18.89 5.84
N ILE A 219 -3.27 17.79 6.47
CA ILE A 219 -2.66 16.65 5.78
C ILE A 219 -3.73 15.57 5.60
N ALA A 220 -4.14 15.35 4.35
CA ALA A 220 -5.20 14.42 4.03
C ALA A 220 -4.72 12.96 3.89
N ILE A 221 -3.49 12.78 3.39
CA ILE A 221 -2.89 11.46 3.12
C ILE A 221 -1.49 11.46 3.73
N LYS A 222 -1.10 10.36 4.36
CA LYS A 222 0.28 10.14 4.82
C LYS A 222 0.84 8.88 4.22
N ASN A 223 1.99 9.04 3.55
CA ASN A 223 2.79 7.94 3.05
C ASN A 223 3.85 7.55 4.07
N HIS A 224 3.98 6.24 4.32
CA HIS A 224 4.92 5.62 5.23
C HIS A 224 5.74 4.57 4.48
N SER A 225 6.88 4.97 3.91
CA SER A 225 7.74 4.07 3.15
C SER A 225 8.80 3.38 4.03
N TYR A 226 8.41 3.01 5.23
CA TYR A 226 9.24 2.32 6.23
C TYR A 226 8.44 1.21 6.95
N GLY A 227 9.15 0.38 7.73
CA GLY A 227 8.55 -0.64 8.56
C GLY A 227 9.55 -1.30 9.49
N ILE A 228 9.04 -2.08 10.45
CA ILE A 228 9.86 -2.92 11.32
C ILE A 228 10.11 -4.24 10.57
N ALA A 229 11.38 -4.59 10.37
CA ALA A 229 11.74 -5.82 9.66
C ALA A 229 11.42 -7.09 10.46
N LEU A 230 11.52 -7.03 11.80
CA LEU A 230 11.31 -8.18 12.67
C LEU A 230 9.81 -8.46 12.88
N PRO A 231 9.38 -9.74 12.85
CA PRO A 231 8.02 -10.13 13.14
C PRO A 231 7.67 -9.95 14.63
N TYR A 232 6.39 -9.82 14.92
CA TYR A 232 5.80 -9.77 16.28
C TYR A 232 6.36 -8.69 17.20
N MET A 233 6.97 -7.64 16.64
CA MET A 233 7.40 -6.48 17.41
C MET A 233 6.22 -5.53 17.67
N PRO A 234 5.78 -5.37 18.92
CA PRO A 234 4.66 -4.50 19.22
C PRO A 234 5.05 -3.02 19.09
N ASN A 235 4.19 -2.25 18.43
CA ASN A 235 4.24 -0.77 18.40
C ASN A 235 2.86 -0.21 18.70
N GLN A 236 2.38 -0.46 19.90
CA GLN A 236 1.03 -0.07 20.33
C GLN A 236 0.81 1.43 20.32
N ALA A 237 1.85 2.22 20.61
CA ALA A 237 1.75 3.67 20.62
C ALA A 237 1.46 4.22 19.21
N GLN A 238 2.16 3.75 18.20
CA GLN A 238 1.90 4.15 16.82
C GLN A 238 0.56 3.59 16.31
N ALA A 239 0.19 2.36 16.68
CA ALA A 239 -1.11 1.79 16.32
C ALA A 239 -2.27 2.63 16.88
N ALA A 240 -2.19 3.09 18.12
CA ALA A 240 -3.18 4.00 18.71
C ALA A 240 -3.22 5.38 18.02
N ALA A 241 -2.05 5.89 17.62
CA ALA A 241 -1.95 7.13 16.86
C ALA A 241 -2.59 6.99 15.46
N LEU A 242 -2.38 5.86 14.77
CA LEU A 242 -3.02 5.55 13.49
C LEU A 242 -4.54 5.53 13.63
N THR A 243 -5.09 4.85 14.65
CA THR A 243 -6.53 4.83 14.93
C THR A 243 -7.08 6.24 15.13
N THR A 244 -6.38 7.07 15.90
CA THR A 244 -6.79 8.46 16.16
C THR A 244 -6.77 9.30 14.88
N SER A 245 -5.73 9.19 14.08
CA SER A 245 -5.56 9.95 12.84
C SER A 245 -6.54 9.50 11.75
N ALA A 246 -6.73 8.19 11.58
CA ALA A 246 -7.70 7.63 10.64
C ALA A 246 -9.13 8.00 10.98
N ALA A 247 -9.50 7.96 12.28
CA ALA A 247 -10.81 8.42 12.75
C ALA A 247 -11.06 9.92 12.48
N ALA A 248 -9.99 10.70 12.33
CA ALA A 248 -10.06 12.10 11.92
C ALA A 248 -10.15 12.30 10.40
N GLY A 249 -10.09 11.22 9.60
CA GLY A 249 -10.24 11.21 8.15
C GLY A 249 -8.95 11.17 7.36
N THR A 250 -7.78 11.03 8.01
CA THR A 250 -6.50 10.91 7.31
C THR A 250 -6.35 9.50 6.73
N ILE A 251 -5.89 9.42 5.49
CA ILE A 251 -5.58 8.15 4.80
C ILE A 251 -4.11 7.80 5.07
N HIS A 252 -3.84 6.62 5.60
CA HIS A 252 -2.49 6.13 5.84
C HIS A 252 -2.14 5.03 4.83
N VAL A 253 -1.05 5.24 4.06
CA VAL A 253 -0.53 4.31 3.07
C VAL A 253 0.82 3.80 3.54
N PHE A 254 0.97 2.48 3.72
CA PHE A 254 2.19 1.85 4.20
C PHE A 254 2.80 0.93 3.15
N ALA A 255 4.12 1.01 2.99
CA ALA A 255 4.88 0.01 2.27
C ALA A 255 4.82 -1.35 2.98
N ALA A 256 4.60 -2.43 2.24
CA ALA A 256 4.55 -3.78 2.81
C ALA A 256 5.91 -4.25 3.37
N GLY A 257 7.01 -3.71 2.86
CA GLY A 257 8.39 -4.10 3.20
C GLY A 257 9.05 -4.96 2.13
N ASN A 258 10.35 -5.21 2.29
CA ASN A 258 11.22 -5.75 1.24
C ASN A 258 12.03 -6.97 1.71
N GLU A 259 11.46 -7.78 2.60
CA GLU A 259 12.17 -8.86 3.29
C GLU A 259 11.89 -10.26 2.71
N ARG A 260 11.02 -10.38 1.70
CA ARG A 260 10.55 -11.66 1.17
C ARG A 260 11.64 -12.62 0.74
N VAL A 261 12.61 -12.14 -0.04
CA VAL A 261 13.72 -12.94 -0.52
C VAL A 261 15.03 -12.22 -0.23
N ARG A 262 15.76 -12.73 0.71
CA ARG A 262 17.19 -12.45 0.85
C ARG A 262 17.96 -13.71 0.55
N THR A 263 18.21 -13.97 -0.72
CA THR A 263 19.29 -14.84 -1.12
C THR A 263 20.58 -14.03 -0.97
N THR A 264 21.27 -14.17 0.14
CA THR A 264 22.63 -13.71 0.25
C THR A 264 23.55 -14.91 0.10
N ASN A 265 24.52 -14.79 -0.80
CA ASN A 265 25.62 -15.75 -0.91
C ASN A 265 26.70 -15.48 0.16
N ASP A 266 26.47 -14.52 1.07
CA ASP A 266 27.37 -14.24 2.18
C ASP A 266 27.02 -15.16 3.37
N PRO A 267 27.89 -16.14 3.69
CA PRO A 267 27.65 -17.06 4.80
C PRO A 267 27.61 -16.36 6.17
N ASN A 268 28.11 -15.12 6.28
CA ASN A 268 28.04 -14.34 7.51
C ASN A 268 26.71 -13.58 7.66
N LEU A 269 25.90 -13.50 6.59
CA LEU A 269 24.57 -12.88 6.58
C LEU A 269 23.44 -13.92 6.68
N LEU A 270 23.75 -15.22 6.70
CA LEU A 270 22.76 -16.30 6.90
C LEU A 270 22.01 -16.22 8.23
N ALA A 271 22.50 -15.44 9.19
CA ALA A 271 21.84 -15.22 10.49
C ALA A 271 20.67 -14.22 10.43
N TYR A 272 20.38 -13.59 9.29
CA TYR A 272 19.37 -12.56 9.15
C TYR A 272 18.36 -12.89 8.05
N TYR A 273 17.63 -13.99 8.19
CA TYR A 273 16.44 -14.21 7.41
C TYR A 273 15.30 -13.37 8.02
N TYR A 274 14.75 -12.43 7.24
CA TYR A 274 13.58 -11.68 7.64
C TYR A 274 12.32 -12.37 7.13
N ASP A 275 11.30 -12.40 7.98
CA ASP A 275 9.98 -12.93 7.63
C ASP A 275 9.24 -11.90 6.76
N GLY A 276 8.89 -12.28 5.53
CA GLY A 276 8.15 -11.45 4.58
C GLY A 276 6.65 -11.44 4.80
N ASP A 277 6.11 -12.16 5.80
CA ASP A 277 4.69 -12.09 6.14
C ASP A 277 4.37 -10.78 6.87
N VAL A 278 3.77 -9.85 6.12
CA VAL A 278 3.47 -8.51 6.63
C VAL A 278 2.41 -8.51 7.71
N ASN A 279 1.63 -9.57 7.84
CA ASN A 279 0.63 -9.74 8.91
C ASN A 279 1.26 -9.94 10.31
N LYS A 280 2.55 -10.23 10.36
CA LYS A 280 3.36 -10.28 11.59
C LYS A 280 3.94 -8.92 11.99
N LYS A 281 3.55 -7.82 11.30
CA LYS A 281 4.03 -6.45 11.51
C LYS A 281 2.87 -5.55 11.93
N GLN A 282 2.89 -5.05 13.16
CA GLN A 282 1.72 -4.43 13.79
C GLN A 282 1.17 -3.21 13.04
N THR A 283 2.04 -2.34 12.52
CA THR A 283 1.59 -1.13 11.80
C THR A 283 0.95 -1.48 10.47
N GLN A 284 1.56 -2.38 9.70
CA GLN A 284 1.05 -2.84 8.41
C GLN A 284 -0.19 -3.74 8.55
N ALA A 285 -0.30 -4.48 9.67
CA ALA A 285 -1.48 -5.30 9.97
C ALA A 285 -2.64 -4.50 10.59
N SER A 286 -2.46 -3.19 10.82
CA SER A 286 -3.53 -2.32 11.31
C SER A 286 -4.66 -2.19 10.30
N PRO A 287 -5.94 -2.31 10.70
CA PRO A 287 -7.07 -2.05 9.80
C PRO A 287 -7.20 -0.58 9.41
N GLU A 288 -6.42 0.32 10.01
CA GLU A 288 -6.44 1.75 9.72
C GLU A 288 -5.50 2.16 8.59
N VAL A 289 -4.78 1.19 7.98
CA VAL A 289 -3.81 1.49 6.92
C VAL A 289 -4.14 0.76 5.61
N ILE A 290 -3.64 1.29 4.52
CA ILE A 290 -3.63 0.64 3.20
C ILE A 290 -2.20 0.13 2.99
N THR A 291 -2.02 -1.19 3.08
CA THR A 291 -0.71 -1.83 2.92
C THR A 291 -0.48 -2.19 1.46
N VAL A 292 0.63 -1.70 0.90
CA VAL A 292 0.93 -1.72 -0.52
C VAL A 292 2.11 -2.63 -0.83
N ALA A 293 1.88 -3.66 -1.65
CA ALA A 293 2.90 -4.53 -2.23
C ALA A 293 3.49 -3.93 -3.52
N ALA A 294 4.57 -4.52 -4.03
CA ALA A 294 5.25 -4.06 -5.23
C ALA A 294 5.10 -5.04 -6.40
N PHE A 295 4.83 -4.47 -7.58
CA PHE A 295 4.65 -5.14 -8.86
C PHE A 295 5.71 -4.67 -9.86
N GLY A 296 6.38 -5.60 -10.51
CA GLY A 296 7.48 -5.32 -11.43
C GLY A 296 7.03 -5.01 -12.86
N SER A 297 7.88 -4.32 -13.61
CA SER A 297 7.68 -4.06 -15.05
C SER A 297 7.59 -5.33 -15.89
N ASP A 298 8.09 -6.45 -15.39
CA ASP A 298 7.99 -7.77 -15.99
C ASP A 298 6.59 -8.41 -15.89
N GLY A 299 5.71 -7.80 -15.11
CA GLY A 299 4.33 -8.24 -14.97
C GLY A 299 4.10 -9.24 -13.85
N THR A 300 5.05 -9.37 -12.93
CA THR A 300 4.97 -10.25 -11.77
C THR A 300 5.21 -9.48 -10.47
N TRP A 301 5.00 -10.12 -9.32
CA TRP A 301 5.38 -9.52 -8.03
C TRP A 301 6.89 -9.28 -7.96
N SER A 302 7.27 -8.15 -7.39
CA SER A 302 8.69 -7.84 -7.18
C SER A 302 9.31 -8.80 -6.19
N ASN A 303 10.48 -9.37 -6.50
CA ASN A 303 11.08 -10.47 -5.74
C ASN A 303 11.34 -10.19 -4.25
N TYR A 304 11.40 -8.93 -3.89
CA TYR A 304 11.61 -8.47 -2.50
C TYR A 304 10.29 -8.18 -1.77
N SER A 305 9.18 -8.01 -2.51
CA SER A 305 7.92 -7.51 -1.94
C SER A 305 7.37 -8.48 -0.91
N ASN A 306 7.11 -7.98 0.28
CA ASN A 306 6.40 -8.71 1.31
C ASN A 306 4.99 -9.06 0.85
N TYR A 307 4.40 -10.07 1.49
CA TYR A 307 3.11 -10.66 1.20
C TYR A 307 2.31 -10.87 2.50
N GLY A 308 1.02 -11.13 2.41
CA GLY A 308 0.19 -11.45 3.58
C GLY A 308 -1.30 -11.23 3.34
N ALA A 309 -2.11 -11.75 4.26
CA ALA A 309 -3.58 -11.63 4.19
C ALA A 309 -4.06 -10.17 4.38
N ASN A 310 -3.21 -9.29 4.87
CA ASN A 310 -3.48 -7.86 5.10
C ASN A 310 -2.89 -6.94 4.01
N VAL A 311 -2.17 -7.45 3.00
CA VAL A 311 -1.86 -6.66 1.80
C VAL A 311 -3.18 -6.19 1.19
N PHE A 312 -3.29 -4.88 0.88
CA PHE A 312 -4.54 -4.35 0.37
C PHE A 312 -4.53 -4.24 -1.15
N VAL A 313 -3.50 -3.60 -1.71
CA VAL A 313 -3.28 -3.46 -3.16
C VAL A 313 -1.81 -3.61 -3.51
N THR A 314 -1.52 -3.71 -4.80
CA THR A 314 -0.16 -3.61 -5.33
C THR A 314 -0.05 -2.42 -6.28
N ALA A 315 1.17 -1.91 -6.42
CA ALA A 315 1.48 -0.82 -7.36
C ALA A 315 2.82 -1.05 -8.06
N PRO A 316 3.03 -0.46 -9.25
CA PRO A 316 4.27 -0.58 -10.00
C PRO A 316 5.50 -0.12 -9.20
N SER A 317 6.58 -0.90 -9.31
CA SER A 317 7.89 -0.64 -8.71
C SER A 317 8.98 -1.41 -9.46
N SER A 318 10.23 -1.35 -9.01
CA SER A 318 11.32 -2.15 -9.58
C SER A 318 11.03 -3.65 -9.47
N SER A 319 11.33 -4.43 -10.50
CA SER A 319 11.06 -5.88 -10.52
C SER A 319 11.93 -6.66 -9.53
N ALA A 320 13.18 -6.21 -9.31
CA ALA A 320 14.12 -6.86 -8.40
C ALA A 320 15.02 -5.84 -7.73
N LYS A 321 15.34 -6.08 -6.45
CA LYS A 321 16.27 -5.24 -5.69
C LYS A 321 17.69 -5.73 -5.88
N GLY A 322 18.56 -4.83 -6.31
CA GLY A 322 20.00 -5.11 -6.42
C GLY A 322 20.39 -6.07 -7.55
N VAL A 323 19.51 -6.35 -8.51
CA VAL A 323 19.81 -7.15 -9.70
C VAL A 323 20.09 -6.21 -10.86
N GLY A 324 21.28 -6.28 -11.42
CA GLY A 324 21.65 -5.49 -12.61
C GLY A 324 20.69 -5.80 -13.77
N GLY A 325 20.13 -4.74 -14.39
CA GLY A 325 19.18 -4.84 -15.48
C GLY A 325 17.70 -4.88 -15.06
N ALA A 326 17.39 -4.85 -13.76
CA ALA A 326 16.03 -4.64 -13.31
C ALA A 326 15.57 -3.22 -13.63
N THR A 327 14.35 -3.08 -14.17
CA THR A 327 13.75 -1.77 -14.44
C THR A 327 13.40 -1.08 -13.13
N GLY A 328 14.04 0.04 -12.84
CA GLY A 328 13.76 0.86 -11.67
C GLY A 328 12.63 1.86 -11.89
N VAL A 329 12.44 2.70 -10.90
CA VAL A 329 11.51 3.84 -10.90
C VAL A 329 12.31 5.13 -11.02
N THR A 330 12.02 5.90 -12.08
CA THR A 330 12.64 7.21 -12.29
C THR A 330 11.93 8.27 -11.46
N THR A 331 12.67 8.95 -10.59
CA THR A 331 12.11 9.93 -9.62
C THR A 331 13.17 10.97 -9.24
N THR A 332 12.79 11.96 -8.41
CA THR A 332 13.72 12.92 -7.82
C THR A 332 14.75 12.24 -6.91
N ASP A 333 15.95 12.79 -6.87
CA ASP A 333 17.00 12.42 -5.93
C ASP A 333 17.49 13.68 -5.19
N ARG A 334 18.44 13.58 -4.31
CA ARG A 334 19.03 14.78 -3.71
C ARG A 334 19.79 15.59 -4.76
N VAL A 335 19.70 16.91 -4.65
CA VAL A 335 20.40 17.82 -5.56
C VAL A 335 21.91 17.62 -5.45
N GLY A 336 22.56 17.46 -6.59
CA GLY A 336 24.02 17.36 -6.70
C GLY A 336 24.55 15.94 -6.57
N THR A 337 25.49 15.71 -5.65
CA THR A 337 26.24 14.44 -5.58
C THR A 337 25.79 13.50 -4.46
N ASP A 338 24.79 13.89 -3.68
CA ASP A 338 24.22 13.08 -2.62
C ASP A 338 23.04 12.26 -3.18
N GLY A 339 22.83 11.03 -2.67
CA GLY A 339 21.67 10.24 -3.06
C GLY A 339 22.00 8.94 -3.83
N TYR A 340 21.02 8.46 -4.58
CA TYR A 340 21.10 7.19 -5.32
C TYR A 340 21.92 7.28 -6.60
N ASN A 341 21.85 8.42 -7.32
CA ASN A 341 22.41 8.56 -8.66
C ASN A 341 23.92 8.37 -8.67
N THR A 342 24.65 8.98 -7.76
CA THR A 342 26.13 8.97 -7.80
C THR A 342 26.76 7.63 -7.44
N ALA A 343 26.06 6.77 -6.71
CA ALA A 343 26.62 5.51 -6.22
C ALA A 343 26.25 4.31 -7.11
N PHE A 344 25.07 4.31 -7.74
CA PHE A 344 24.48 3.10 -8.34
C PHE A 344 23.79 3.35 -9.67
N ASP A 345 23.68 4.60 -10.12
CA ASP A 345 22.95 4.99 -11.32
C ASP A 345 23.86 5.76 -12.28
N SER A 346 23.64 5.59 -13.56
CA SER A 346 24.28 6.38 -14.62
C SER A 346 23.31 7.40 -15.25
N PHE A 347 22.29 7.77 -14.51
CA PHE A 347 21.33 8.78 -14.97
C PHE A 347 22.06 10.11 -15.25
N PRO A 348 21.76 10.81 -16.34
CA PRO A 348 22.57 11.94 -16.79
C PRO A 348 22.44 13.20 -15.93
N ASP A 349 21.40 13.27 -15.13
CA ASP A 349 21.11 14.38 -14.23
C ASP A 349 21.17 13.91 -12.79
N SER A 350 22.09 14.45 -12.01
CA SER A 350 22.37 13.99 -10.63
C SER A 350 21.23 14.33 -9.64
N ASP A 351 20.30 15.22 -10.02
CA ASP A 351 19.17 15.57 -9.18
C ASP A 351 18.02 14.53 -9.29
N TYR A 352 18.20 13.50 -10.13
CA TYR A 352 17.22 12.42 -10.37
C TYR A 352 17.91 11.06 -10.36
N ALA A 353 17.13 10.02 -10.02
CA ALA A 353 17.58 8.64 -10.06
C ALA A 353 16.62 7.77 -10.88
N SER A 354 17.17 6.75 -11.56
CA SER A 354 16.38 5.76 -12.31
C SER A 354 16.36 4.38 -11.66
N VAL A 355 17.01 4.22 -10.52
CA VAL A 355 17.20 2.95 -9.80
C VAL A 355 16.34 2.84 -8.54
N PHE A 356 15.50 3.83 -8.28
CA PHE A 356 14.61 3.78 -7.11
C PHE A 356 13.63 2.62 -7.22
N GLY A 357 13.14 2.12 -6.09
CA GLY A 357 12.27 0.95 -6.08
C GLY A 357 11.87 0.54 -4.66
N GLY A 358 11.62 -0.77 -4.49
CA GLY A 358 11.09 -1.29 -3.26
C GLY A 358 9.58 -1.04 -3.13
N THR A 359 8.96 -1.60 -2.11
CA THR A 359 7.60 -1.18 -1.71
C THR A 359 7.57 0.30 -1.30
N SER A 360 8.77 0.89 -1.11
CA SER A 360 8.99 2.32 -0.87
C SER A 360 8.60 3.21 -2.04
N SER A 361 8.60 2.73 -3.29
CA SER A 361 8.09 3.48 -4.46
C SER A 361 6.63 3.13 -4.77
N ALA A 362 6.18 1.93 -4.46
CA ALA A 362 4.80 1.51 -4.65
C ALA A 362 3.82 2.28 -3.74
N ALA A 363 4.16 2.45 -2.47
CA ALA A 363 3.31 3.15 -1.52
C ALA A 363 3.05 4.63 -1.89
N PRO A 364 4.06 5.46 -2.22
CA PRO A 364 3.82 6.85 -2.62
C PRO A 364 3.07 6.98 -3.94
N LEU A 365 3.20 6.00 -4.86
CA LEU A 365 2.38 5.97 -6.06
C LEU A 365 0.90 5.82 -5.71
N VAL A 366 0.55 4.92 -4.78
CA VAL A 366 -0.81 4.78 -4.26
C VAL A 366 -1.26 6.06 -3.54
N ALA A 367 -0.39 6.69 -2.74
CA ALA A 367 -0.71 7.94 -2.05
C ALA A 367 -1.03 9.07 -3.06
N GLY A 368 -0.29 9.16 -4.17
CA GLY A 368 -0.58 10.09 -5.27
C GLY A 368 -1.91 9.78 -5.95
N VAL A 369 -2.16 8.52 -6.31
CA VAL A 369 -3.44 8.10 -6.92
C VAL A 369 -4.62 8.40 -5.99
N LEU A 370 -4.48 8.18 -4.70
CA LEU A 370 -5.51 8.55 -3.71
C LEU A 370 -5.69 10.07 -3.59
N ALA A 371 -4.66 10.87 -3.87
CA ALA A 371 -4.81 12.33 -3.91
C ALA A 371 -5.65 12.79 -5.12
N LEU A 372 -5.54 12.12 -6.29
CA LEU A 372 -6.44 12.35 -7.42
C LEU A 372 -7.90 12.05 -7.04
N ALA A 373 -8.13 10.89 -6.41
CA ALA A 373 -9.46 10.50 -5.96
C ALA A 373 -10.00 11.42 -4.84
N LYS A 374 -9.13 11.92 -3.95
CA LYS A 374 -9.50 12.87 -2.89
C LYS A 374 -9.88 14.25 -3.42
N GLU A 375 -9.21 14.71 -4.50
CA GLU A 375 -9.62 15.90 -5.23
C GLU A 375 -11.02 15.73 -5.84
N ALA A 376 -11.29 14.58 -6.47
CA ALA A 376 -12.58 14.27 -7.08
C ALA A 376 -13.69 14.07 -6.04
N GLN A 377 -13.36 13.50 -4.87
CA GLN A 377 -14.27 13.20 -3.77
C GLN A 377 -13.70 13.69 -2.43
N PRO A 378 -13.99 14.94 -2.03
CA PRO A 378 -13.44 15.52 -0.81
C PRO A 378 -13.81 14.78 0.50
N ALA A 379 -14.86 13.97 0.49
CA ALA A 379 -15.25 13.14 1.64
C ALA A 379 -14.44 11.84 1.76
N LEU A 380 -13.55 11.52 0.80
CA LEU A 380 -12.77 10.29 0.81
C LEU A 380 -11.90 10.21 2.08
N ASP A 381 -12.09 9.16 2.87
CA ASP A 381 -11.26 8.77 4.01
C ASP A 381 -10.66 7.38 3.79
N GLY A 382 -9.94 6.84 4.78
CA GLY A 382 -9.25 5.55 4.63
C GLY A 382 -10.20 4.36 4.38
N ARG A 383 -11.36 4.32 5.05
CA ARG A 383 -12.35 3.26 4.83
C ARG A 383 -13.00 3.37 3.46
N PHE A 384 -13.36 4.57 3.06
CA PHE A 384 -13.96 4.82 1.75
C PHE A 384 -12.97 4.49 0.64
N ALA A 385 -11.70 4.90 0.78
CA ALA A 385 -10.62 4.55 -0.16
C ALA A 385 -10.47 3.02 -0.31
N LYS A 386 -10.51 2.26 0.79
CA LYS A 386 -10.45 0.80 0.75
C LYS A 386 -11.60 0.17 -0.02
N HIS A 387 -12.84 0.64 0.19
CA HIS A 387 -13.99 0.14 -0.57
C HIS A 387 -13.83 0.39 -2.07
N LEU A 388 -13.31 1.54 -2.46
CA LEU A 388 -13.09 1.85 -3.87
C LEU A 388 -11.94 0.99 -4.44
N LEU A 389 -10.81 0.92 -3.74
CA LEU A 389 -9.65 0.11 -4.17
C LEU A 389 -10.00 -1.37 -4.33
N ALA A 390 -10.81 -1.95 -3.42
CA ALA A 390 -11.24 -3.34 -3.53
C ALA A 390 -12.11 -3.61 -4.78
N ARG A 391 -12.72 -2.58 -5.35
CA ARG A 391 -13.61 -2.67 -6.54
C ARG A 391 -12.89 -2.36 -7.85
N THR A 392 -11.88 -1.48 -7.81
CA THR A 392 -11.26 -0.90 -9.00
C THR A 392 -9.85 -1.41 -9.27
N SER A 393 -9.29 -2.26 -8.39
CA SER A 393 -7.97 -2.84 -8.62
C SER A 393 -8.04 -4.01 -9.59
N ASP A 394 -7.09 -4.05 -10.53
CA ASP A 394 -7.02 -5.06 -11.59
C ASP A 394 -6.31 -6.34 -11.14
N VAL A 395 -6.85 -7.49 -11.52
CA VAL A 395 -6.15 -8.77 -11.38
C VAL A 395 -4.96 -8.78 -12.34
N VAL A 396 -3.75 -8.86 -11.78
CA VAL A 396 -2.49 -8.99 -12.53
C VAL A 396 -1.87 -10.35 -12.26
N ASP A 397 -0.99 -10.80 -13.16
CA ASP A 397 -0.36 -12.13 -13.07
C ASP A 397 -1.39 -13.24 -12.67
N PRO A 398 -2.43 -13.46 -13.49
CA PRO A 398 -3.58 -14.29 -13.10
C PRO A 398 -3.22 -15.76 -12.84
N ASN A 399 -2.03 -16.19 -13.25
CA ASN A 399 -1.53 -17.54 -13.04
C ASN A 399 -0.57 -17.65 -11.85
N ASP A 400 -0.38 -16.57 -11.07
CA ASP A 400 0.47 -16.62 -9.88
C ASP A 400 -0.06 -17.66 -8.89
N ALA A 401 0.75 -18.65 -8.62
CA ALA A 401 0.54 -19.69 -7.63
C ALA A 401 1.73 -19.81 -6.68
N THR A 402 2.49 -18.73 -6.56
CA THR A 402 3.73 -18.71 -5.75
C THR A 402 3.40 -18.90 -4.28
N ILE A 403 3.91 -19.98 -3.70
CA ILE A 403 3.74 -20.34 -2.29
C ILE A 403 5.04 -20.05 -1.57
N PHE A 404 4.96 -19.37 -0.43
CA PHE A 404 6.07 -19.22 0.50
C PHE A 404 5.66 -19.83 1.84
N GLY A 405 6.49 -20.75 2.34
CA GLY A 405 6.22 -21.47 3.57
C GLY A 405 5.08 -22.49 3.43
N GLY A 406 4.96 -23.33 4.39
CA GLY A 406 3.91 -24.35 4.47
C GLY A 406 4.40 -25.76 4.18
N GLY A 407 4.44 -26.60 5.23
CA GLY A 407 4.97 -27.95 5.17
C GLY A 407 3.95 -29.04 4.91
N ASP A 408 2.63 -28.77 4.96
CA ASP A 408 1.62 -29.83 4.94
C ASP A 408 1.14 -30.26 3.54
N GLY A 409 1.65 -29.65 2.47
CA GLY A 409 1.30 -29.99 1.08
C GLY A 409 -0.19 -29.84 0.72
N ALA A 410 -1.05 -29.58 1.69
CA ALA A 410 -2.49 -29.41 1.54
C ALA A 410 -2.93 -27.95 1.53
N THR A 411 -1.97 -27.03 1.67
CA THR A 411 -2.26 -25.62 1.80
C THR A 411 -2.65 -25.03 0.46
N PRO A 412 -3.80 -24.40 0.33
CA PRO A 412 -4.11 -23.59 -0.83
C PRO A 412 -3.07 -22.49 -0.95
N GLY A 413 -2.33 -22.48 -2.06
CA GLY A 413 -1.28 -21.49 -2.30
C GLY A 413 -1.78 -20.05 -2.30
N SER A 414 -0.88 -19.13 -2.59
CA SER A 414 -1.17 -17.70 -2.78
C SER A 414 -1.88 -17.40 -4.11
N ALA A 415 -2.34 -18.40 -4.83
CA ALA A 415 -3.11 -18.23 -6.06
C ALA A 415 -4.31 -17.31 -5.85
N TRP A 416 -4.67 -16.58 -6.89
CA TRP A 416 -5.87 -15.77 -6.90
C TRP A 416 -7.11 -16.57 -6.50
N LYS A 417 -7.90 -16.01 -5.62
CA LYS A 417 -9.17 -16.56 -5.18
C LYS A 417 -10.24 -15.49 -5.29
N THR A 418 -11.35 -15.85 -5.92
CA THR A 418 -12.54 -15.01 -5.88
C THR A 418 -13.39 -15.45 -4.71
N ASN A 419 -13.68 -14.54 -3.78
CA ASN A 419 -14.50 -14.81 -2.61
C ASN A 419 -15.99 -14.87 -2.97
N ALA A 420 -16.86 -15.18 -2.01
CA ALA A 420 -18.30 -15.31 -2.27
C ALA A 420 -18.99 -13.99 -2.63
N ALA A 421 -18.38 -12.85 -2.38
CA ALA A 421 -18.87 -11.53 -2.79
C ALA A 421 -18.39 -11.11 -4.19
N GLY A 422 -17.54 -11.90 -4.83
CA GLY A 422 -17.03 -11.64 -6.17
C GLY A 422 -15.72 -10.85 -6.21
N HIS A 423 -15.11 -10.53 -5.05
CA HIS A 423 -13.81 -9.89 -5.01
C HIS A 423 -12.70 -10.92 -5.19
N SER A 424 -11.76 -10.63 -6.09
CA SER A 424 -10.53 -11.40 -6.25
C SER A 424 -9.49 -10.93 -5.23
N PHE A 425 -8.79 -11.86 -4.59
CA PHE A 425 -7.75 -11.59 -3.61
C PHE A 425 -6.57 -12.54 -3.76
N ASN A 426 -5.35 -12.01 -3.61
CA ASN A 426 -4.11 -12.75 -3.61
C ASN A 426 -3.16 -12.18 -2.56
N MET A 427 -2.46 -13.02 -1.79
CA MET A 427 -1.56 -12.57 -0.73
C MET A 427 -0.35 -11.74 -1.23
N ASN A 428 0.03 -11.89 -2.52
CA ASN A 428 1.11 -11.13 -3.15
C ASN A 428 0.66 -9.75 -3.64
N TYR A 429 -0.63 -9.61 -4.01
CA TYR A 429 -1.16 -8.45 -4.72
C TYR A 429 -2.32 -7.75 -4.02
N GLY A 430 -2.84 -8.31 -2.92
CA GLY A 430 -4.08 -7.84 -2.31
C GLY A 430 -5.26 -8.00 -3.27
N PHE A 431 -6.03 -6.95 -3.47
CA PHE A 431 -7.12 -6.91 -4.46
C PHE A 431 -6.61 -6.74 -5.90
N GLY A 432 -5.35 -6.35 -6.09
CA GLY A 432 -4.73 -6.21 -7.39
C GLY A 432 -3.96 -4.92 -7.59
N LEU A 433 -3.64 -4.65 -8.86
CA LEU A 433 -2.94 -3.45 -9.31
C LEU A 433 -3.88 -2.25 -9.27
N ILE A 434 -3.42 -1.14 -8.71
CA ILE A 434 -4.21 0.10 -8.66
C ILE A 434 -4.52 0.61 -10.07
N ASP A 435 -5.74 1.12 -10.25
CA ASP A 435 -6.21 1.84 -11.44
C ASP A 435 -6.70 3.24 -11.06
N ALA A 436 -5.93 4.27 -11.38
CA ALA A 436 -6.27 5.65 -11.03
C ALA A 436 -7.53 6.15 -11.77
N SER A 437 -7.73 5.71 -13.00
CA SER A 437 -8.87 6.12 -13.82
C SER A 437 -10.19 5.60 -13.26
N GLU A 438 -10.23 4.29 -12.95
CA GLU A 438 -11.42 3.69 -12.35
C GLU A 438 -11.65 4.19 -10.93
N LEU A 439 -10.59 4.34 -10.13
CA LEU A 439 -10.69 4.83 -8.77
C LEU A 439 -11.34 6.23 -8.70
N VAL A 440 -10.89 7.15 -9.54
CA VAL A 440 -11.42 8.51 -9.61
C VAL A 440 -12.88 8.50 -10.09
N THR A 441 -13.20 7.65 -11.06
CA THR A 441 -14.57 7.52 -11.61
C THR A 441 -15.52 6.99 -10.54
N GLU A 442 -15.16 5.88 -9.88
CA GLU A 442 -15.96 5.29 -8.80
C GLU A 442 -16.07 6.22 -7.59
N ALA A 443 -15.03 7.00 -7.27
CA ALA A 443 -15.08 7.95 -6.15
C ALA A 443 -16.21 8.97 -6.29
N GLN A 444 -16.59 9.35 -7.51
CA GLN A 444 -17.66 10.30 -7.76
C GLN A 444 -19.06 9.67 -7.67
N ALA A 445 -19.16 8.33 -7.76
CA ALA A 445 -20.43 7.61 -7.71
C ALA A 445 -20.95 7.42 -6.26
N TYR A 446 -20.10 7.63 -5.26
CA TYR A 446 -20.44 7.40 -3.86
C TYR A 446 -20.17 8.64 -3.00
N SER A 447 -20.92 8.76 -1.91
CA SER A 447 -20.84 9.87 -0.95
C SER A 447 -20.09 9.50 0.34
N GLY A 448 -19.69 8.24 0.50
CA GLY A 448 -18.98 7.73 1.67
C GLY A 448 -19.29 6.27 1.95
N VAL A 449 -19.05 5.85 3.17
CA VAL A 449 -19.33 4.51 3.70
C VAL A 449 -20.28 4.63 4.88
N THR A 450 -21.15 3.65 5.06
CA THR A 450 -22.02 3.56 6.24
C THR A 450 -21.21 3.59 7.54
N PRO A 451 -21.75 4.03 8.67
CA PRO A 451 -21.06 3.96 9.95
C PRO A 451 -20.50 2.56 10.21
N LEU A 452 -19.27 2.51 10.70
CA LEU A 452 -18.59 1.25 11.02
C LEU A 452 -19.43 0.46 12.04
N GLU A 453 -19.77 -0.78 11.71
CA GLU A 453 -20.28 -1.76 12.63
C GLU A 453 -19.16 -2.71 13.03
N THR A 454 -19.03 -3.01 14.30
CA THR A 454 -18.01 -3.94 14.82
C THR A 454 -18.67 -5.03 15.62
N LEU A 455 -18.40 -6.29 15.24
CA LEU A 455 -18.86 -7.47 15.96
C LEU A 455 -17.66 -8.22 16.50
N ALA A 456 -17.76 -8.73 17.73
CA ALA A 456 -16.67 -9.46 18.37
C ALA A 456 -17.20 -10.72 19.07
N THR A 457 -16.41 -11.79 18.99
CA THR A 457 -16.72 -13.04 19.71
C THR A 457 -16.44 -12.96 21.20
N GLY A 458 -15.62 -11.98 21.64
CA GLY A 458 -14.94 -12.07 22.92
C GLY A 458 -13.86 -13.15 22.90
N SER A 459 -13.18 -13.35 24.02
CA SER A 459 -12.16 -14.41 24.14
C SER A 459 -12.83 -15.78 24.29
N LEU A 460 -12.45 -16.71 23.41
CA LEU A 460 -12.91 -18.10 23.37
C LEU A 460 -11.78 -18.99 23.88
N ASN A 461 -11.99 -19.63 25.03
CA ASN A 461 -11.02 -20.54 25.62
C ASN A 461 -10.93 -21.84 24.80
N VAL A 462 -9.70 -22.29 24.49
CA VAL A 462 -9.41 -23.52 23.75
C VAL A 462 -8.76 -24.56 24.63
N ALA A 463 -7.67 -24.19 25.30
CA ALA A 463 -6.89 -25.05 26.22
C ALA A 463 -6.57 -26.43 25.63
N GLN A 464 -6.07 -26.47 24.38
CA GLN A 464 -5.78 -27.73 23.69
C GLN A 464 -4.36 -27.76 23.15
N THR A 465 -3.72 -28.92 23.25
CA THR A 465 -2.40 -29.18 22.68
C THR A 465 -2.46 -29.11 21.15
N ILE A 466 -1.46 -28.46 20.57
CA ILE A 466 -1.13 -28.49 19.15
C ILE A 466 0.03 -29.47 19.03
N ASN A 467 -0.21 -30.61 18.43
CA ASN A 467 0.83 -31.62 18.19
C ASN A 467 1.46 -31.40 16.83
N ASP A 468 2.72 -31.78 16.69
CA ASP A 468 3.45 -31.71 15.42
C ASP A 468 2.66 -32.31 14.26
N LEU A 469 2.65 -31.63 13.15
CA LEU A 469 1.98 -31.99 11.89
C LEU A 469 0.46 -32.20 12.02
N ALA A 470 -0.14 -31.90 13.17
CA ALA A 470 -1.56 -32.06 13.43
C ALA A 470 -2.25 -30.69 13.57
N GLY A 471 -3.34 -30.50 12.86
CA GLY A 471 -4.13 -29.26 12.94
C GLY A 471 -5.21 -29.35 14.02
N VAL A 472 -5.35 -28.29 14.80
CA VAL A 472 -6.46 -28.08 15.74
C VAL A 472 -7.45 -27.09 15.14
N THR A 473 -8.74 -27.44 15.10
CA THR A 473 -9.80 -26.58 14.55
C THR A 473 -10.77 -26.15 15.64
N ARG A 474 -11.19 -24.88 15.62
CA ARG A 474 -12.21 -24.31 16.48
C ARG A 474 -13.17 -23.48 15.66
N THR A 475 -14.40 -23.37 16.14
CA THR A 475 -15.44 -22.61 15.47
C THR A 475 -16.01 -21.53 16.38
N ALA A 476 -16.53 -20.47 15.75
CA ALA A 476 -17.31 -19.41 16.38
C ALA A 476 -18.48 -19.04 15.47
N GLU A 477 -19.61 -18.69 16.05
CA GLU A 477 -20.80 -18.26 15.31
C GLU A 477 -20.99 -16.75 15.45
N ILE A 478 -21.27 -16.11 14.33
CA ILE A 478 -21.70 -14.70 14.25
C ILE A 478 -23.12 -14.69 13.69
N ALA A 479 -24.04 -13.99 14.34
CA ALA A 479 -25.47 -14.01 13.97
C ALA A 479 -26.13 -12.65 13.82
N ALA A 480 -25.41 -11.55 14.05
CA ALA A 480 -26.03 -10.23 14.18
C ALA A 480 -25.47 -9.16 13.24
N ALA A 481 -24.66 -9.54 12.25
CA ALA A 481 -24.15 -8.60 11.26
C ALA A 481 -25.27 -8.11 10.34
N THR A 482 -25.35 -6.80 10.14
CA THR A 482 -26.36 -6.15 9.30
C THR A 482 -25.80 -5.68 7.96
N ARG A 483 -24.46 -5.68 7.81
CA ARG A 483 -23.75 -5.20 6.63
C ARG A 483 -22.66 -6.20 6.19
N PRO A 484 -22.19 -6.09 4.94
CA PRO A 484 -21.08 -6.91 4.44
C PRO A 484 -19.78 -6.61 5.18
N LEU A 485 -18.88 -7.59 5.14
CA LEU A 485 -17.54 -7.51 5.74
C LEU A 485 -16.66 -6.48 5.06
N GLU A 486 -15.85 -5.83 5.85
CA GLU A 486 -14.64 -5.09 5.46
C GLU A 486 -13.43 -5.95 5.84
N GLU A 487 -12.95 -5.87 7.05
CA GLU A 487 -11.81 -6.65 7.55
C GLU A 487 -12.21 -7.60 8.68
N VAL A 488 -11.45 -8.67 8.81
CA VAL A 488 -11.55 -9.58 9.95
C VAL A 488 -10.21 -9.60 10.68
N LEU A 489 -10.27 -9.34 11.98
CA LEU A 489 -9.13 -9.40 12.90
C LEU A 489 -9.24 -10.64 13.75
N VAL A 490 -8.17 -11.42 13.85
CA VAL A 490 -8.11 -12.64 14.66
C VAL A 490 -6.96 -12.53 15.64
N THR A 491 -7.25 -12.55 16.92
CA THR A 491 -6.24 -12.61 17.98
C THR A 491 -6.03 -14.05 18.41
N LEU A 492 -4.78 -14.49 18.38
CA LEU A 492 -4.35 -15.80 18.86
C LEU A 492 -3.53 -15.64 20.13
N ASP A 493 -3.76 -16.56 21.09
CA ASP A 493 -2.95 -16.75 22.27
C ASP A 493 -2.51 -18.22 22.33
N ILE A 494 -1.23 -18.46 22.03
CA ILE A 494 -0.62 -19.79 21.91
C ILE A 494 0.70 -19.79 22.67
N SER A 495 0.85 -20.77 23.58
CA SER A 495 2.13 -21.09 24.20
C SER A 495 2.83 -22.15 23.36
N HIS A 496 3.98 -21.79 22.77
CA HIS A 496 4.76 -22.67 21.89
C HIS A 496 6.24 -22.28 21.95
N ALA A 497 7.13 -23.26 21.99
CA ALA A 497 8.57 -23.01 22.02
C ALA A 497 9.06 -22.32 20.73
N TYR A 498 8.43 -22.63 19.61
CA TYR A 498 8.78 -22.12 18.27
C TYR A 498 7.53 -21.64 17.51
N PRO A 499 6.97 -20.47 17.85
CA PRO A 499 5.76 -19.96 17.19
C PRO A 499 5.92 -19.74 15.68
N HIS A 500 7.15 -19.70 15.17
CA HIS A 500 7.45 -19.58 13.74
C HIS A 500 7.16 -20.86 12.95
N ASP A 501 6.96 -22.00 13.60
CA ASP A 501 6.59 -23.27 12.97
C ASP A 501 5.07 -23.36 12.72
N LEU A 502 4.30 -22.44 13.31
CA LEU A 502 2.85 -22.44 13.23
C LEU A 502 2.31 -21.78 11.96
N GLU A 503 1.22 -22.34 11.46
CA GLU A 503 0.35 -21.72 10.46
C GLU A 503 -1.08 -21.60 10.98
N ALA A 504 -1.80 -20.56 10.53
CA ALA A 504 -3.19 -20.33 10.89
C ALA A 504 -4.05 -20.02 9.68
N TYR A 505 -5.23 -20.64 9.61
CA TYR A 505 -6.19 -20.54 8.52
C TYR A 505 -7.57 -20.22 9.06
N LEU A 506 -8.18 -19.13 8.56
CA LEU A 506 -9.57 -18.78 8.84
C LEU A 506 -10.44 -19.11 7.63
N THR A 507 -11.56 -19.80 7.89
CA THR A 507 -12.57 -20.11 6.86
C THR A 507 -13.86 -19.39 7.22
N SER A 508 -14.41 -18.63 6.26
CA SER A 508 -15.69 -17.92 6.41
C SER A 508 -16.88 -18.88 6.31
N PRO A 509 -18.09 -18.44 6.72
CA PRO A 509 -19.32 -19.19 6.49
C PRO A 509 -19.59 -19.51 5.03
N SER A 510 -19.04 -18.74 4.11
CA SER A 510 -19.15 -18.93 2.65
C SER A 510 -18.07 -19.87 2.09
N ASN A 511 -17.24 -20.50 2.94
CA ASN A 511 -16.12 -21.37 2.60
C ASN A 511 -14.94 -20.67 1.90
N THR A 512 -14.82 -19.36 1.97
CA THR A 512 -13.58 -18.67 1.61
C THR A 512 -12.52 -18.94 2.67
N VAL A 513 -11.29 -19.27 2.26
CA VAL A 513 -10.18 -19.56 3.16
C VAL A 513 -9.12 -18.48 3.05
N SER A 514 -8.76 -17.89 4.17
CA SER A 514 -7.63 -16.96 4.33
C SER A 514 -6.55 -17.57 5.20
N ARG A 515 -5.30 -17.50 4.74
CA ARG A 515 -4.14 -17.88 5.55
C ARG A 515 -3.68 -16.63 6.32
N LEU A 516 -3.82 -16.66 7.63
CA LEU A 516 -3.52 -15.52 8.52
C LEU A 516 -2.04 -15.43 8.84
N MET A 517 -1.37 -16.55 8.96
CA MET A 517 0.02 -16.67 9.38
C MET A 517 0.68 -17.81 8.63
N LEU A 518 1.91 -17.57 8.15
CA LEU A 518 2.76 -18.58 7.54
C LEU A 518 3.86 -19.00 8.50
N SER A 519 4.23 -20.27 8.46
CA SER A 519 5.46 -20.75 9.08
C SER A 519 6.70 -20.09 8.43
N SER A 520 7.76 -19.95 9.20
CA SER A 520 8.96 -19.20 8.81
C SER A 520 10.19 -19.97 9.25
N LEU A 521 11.29 -19.84 8.50
CA LEU A 521 12.59 -20.41 8.88
C LEU A 521 13.33 -19.55 9.92
N ILE A 522 12.73 -18.44 10.36
CA ILE A 522 13.34 -17.52 11.31
C ILE A 522 13.01 -17.98 12.71
N ASP A 523 14.02 -18.41 13.41
CA ASP A 523 13.94 -18.61 14.85
C ASP A 523 13.85 -17.24 15.53
N THR A 524 12.65 -16.86 15.90
CA THR A 524 12.42 -15.69 16.75
C THR A 524 12.46 -16.15 18.20
N ALA A 525 13.19 -15.47 19.04
CA ALA A 525 13.30 -15.79 20.47
C ALA A 525 12.00 -15.58 21.27
N TYR A 526 10.85 -15.72 20.63
CA TYR A 526 9.53 -15.61 21.24
C TYR A 526 9.00 -17.01 21.55
N GLU A 527 8.81 -17.31 22.81
CA GLU A 527 8.28 -18.59 23.30
C GLU A 527 6.74 -18.64 23.34
N ASN A 528 6.05 -17.52 23.04
CA ASN A 528 4.59 -17.46 23.07
C ASN A 528 4.10 -16.48 22.02
N LEU A 529 2.98 -16.82 21.40
CA LEU A 529 2.31 -15.98 20.41
C LEU A 529 1.06 -15.35 21.02
N ALA A 530 1.10 -14.06 21.30
CA ALA A 530 -0.06 -13.24 21.61
C ALA A 530 -0.15 -12.12 20.55
N TRP A 531 -0.88 -12.38 19.45
CA TRP A 531 -0.86 -11.50 18.30
C TRP A 531 -2.21 -11.40 17.61
N THR A 532 -2.47 -10.23 16.99
CA THR A 532 -3.67 -10.00 16.18
C THR A 532 -3.28 -9.93 14.70
N PHE A 533 -3.87 -10.81 13.92
CA PHE A 533 -3.76 -10.90 12.47
C PHE A 533 -4.96 -10.23 11.82
N THR A 534 -4.76 -9.58 10.67
CA THR A 534 -5.81 -8.95 9.88
C THR A 534 -5.93 -9.63 8.52
N THR A 535 -7.14 -9.79 8.02
CA THR A 535 -7.36 -10.30 6.67
C THR A 535 -8.43 -9.52 5.92
N ASN A 536 -8.14 -9.25 4.64
CA ASN A 536 -9.02 -8.58 3.69
C ASN A 536 -9.73 -9.58 2.75
N ALA A 537 -9.39 -10.88 2.80
CA ALA A 537 -9.83 -11.88 1.85
C ALA A 537 -11.37 -12.09 1.80
N PHE A 538 -12.07 -11.68 2.85
CA PHE A 538 -13.53 -11.84 3.00
C PHE A 538 -14.32 -10.59 2.65
N TRP A 539 -13.70 -9.58 2.06
CA TRP A 539 -14.30 -8.30 1.75
C TRP A 539 -15.63 -8.46 0.99
N GLY A 540 -16.68 -7.83 1.48
CA GLY A 540 -18.02 -7.89 0.87
C GLY A 540 -18.85 -9.13 1.21
N GLU A 541 -18.28 -10.17 1.83
CA GLU A 541 -19.04 -11.36 2.24
C GLU A 541 -19.99 -11.07 3.42
N SER A 542 -20.99 -11.95 3.62
CA SER A 542 -21.78 -11.94 4.84
C SER A 542 -20.95 -12.42 6.03
N ALA A 543 -20.99 -11.68 7.13
CA ALA A 543 -20.33 -12.08 8.37
C ALA A 543 -21.09 -13.19 9.11
N ASN A 544 -22.39 -13.37 8.84
CA ASN A 544 -23.26 -14.28 9.60
C ASN A 544 -23.03 -15.75 9.26
N GLY A 545 -22.91 -16.56 10.28
CA GLY A 545 -22.72 -18.00 10.19
C GLY A 545 -21.56 -18.52 11.03
N ILE A 546 -21.15 -19.74 10.74
CA ILE A 546 -20.08 -20.44 11.48
C ILE A 546 -18.75 -20.19 10.80
N TRP A 547 -17.83 -19.56 11.54
CA TRP A 547 -16.43 -19.38 11.20
C TRP A 547 -15.60 -20.53 11.74
N SER A 548 -14.58 -20.95 11.00
CA SER A 548 -13.68 -22.03 11.40
C SER A 548 -12.23 -21.54 11.37
N LEU A 549 -11.54 -21.65 12.49
CA LEU A 549 -10.12 -21.31 12.61
C LEU A 549 -9.32 -22.60 12.86
N ARG A 550 -8.35 -22.86 12.00
CA ARG A 550 -7.42 -23.98 12.10
C ARG A 550 -6.01 -23.45 12.37
N VAL A 551 -5.36 -23.98 13.41
CA VAL A 551 -3.94 -23.79 13.71
C VAL A 551 -3.24 -25.12 13.54
N ILE A 552 -2.06 -25.12 12.90
CA ILE A 552 -1.24 -26.32 12.67
C ILE A 552 0.23 -25.99 12.95
N ASP A 553 0.90 -26.90 13.63
CA ASP A 553 2.35 -26.96 13.69
C ASP A 553 2.86 -27.70 12.44
N THR A 554 3.75 -27.07 11.69
CA THR A 554 4.23 -27.58 10.40
C THR A 554 5.59 -28.27 10.48
N TYR A 555 6.19 -28.34 11.67
CA TYR A 555 7.47 -29.01 11.92
C TYR A 555 7.36 -30.23 12.80
N PRO A 556 8.13 -31.32 12.52
CA PRO A 556 8.05 -32.60 13.24
C PRO A 556 9.10 -32.69 14.36
N GLU A 557 9.24 -31.73 15.24
CA GLU A 557 10.33 -31.68 16.25
C GLU A 557 9.84 -31.73 17.71
N LEU A 558 8.96 -32.60 18.10
CA LEU A 558 8.56 -32.95 19.51
C LEU A 558 8.43 -31.75 20.48
N ASP A 559 7.93 -30.61 20.00
CA ASP A 559 7.76 -29.35 20.74
C ASP A 559 6.30 -28.90 20.77
N ASP A 560 5.43 -29.81 21.15
CA ASP A 560 4.00 -29.57 21.29
C ASP A 560 3.69 -28.20 21.93
N GLY A 561 2.79 -27.45 21.32
CA GLY A 561 2.29 -26.20 21.86
C GLY A 561 0.94 -26.33 22.56
N THR A 562 0.47 -25.27 23.16
CA THR A 562 -0.88 -25.16 23.71
C THR A 562 -1.60 -23.96 23.11
N TRP A 563 -2.70 -24.18 22.42
CA TRP A 563 -3.60 -23.11 22.00
C TRP A 563 -4.48 -22.72 23.19
N ASN A 564 -4.18 -21.57 23.80
CA ASN A 564 -4.83 -21.10 25.02
C ASN A 564 -6.22 -20.54 24.72
N SER A 565 -6.28 -19.54 23.83
CA SER A 565 -7.52 -18.88 23.46
C SER A 565 -7.40 -18.18 22.11
N TRP A 566 -8.54 -17.75 21.57
CA TRP A 566 -8.62 -16.85 20.42
C TRP A 566 -9.83 -15.95 20.52
N SER A 567 -9.81 -14.87 19.74
CA SER A 567 -10.97 -14.02 19.54
C SER A 567 -11.00 -13.51 18.10
N MET A 568 -12.17 -13.09 17.66
CA MET A 568 -12.37 -12.51 16.35
C MET A 568 -13.15 -11.20 16.46
N THR A 569 -12.69 -10.20 15.72
CA THR A 569 -13.38 -8.92 15.53
C THR A 569 -13.63 -8.73 14.04
N LEU A 570 -14.88 -8.51 13.68
CA LEU A 570 -15.31 -8.28 12.31
C LEU A 570 -15.71 -6.82 12.16
N ARG A 571 -15.20 -6.18 11.13
CA ARG A 571 -15.60 -4.82 10.71
C ARG A 571 -16.50 -4.96 9.51
N THR A 572 -17.62 -4.23 9.52
CA THR A 572 -18.62 -4.29 8.45
C THR A 572 -19.05 -2.90 8.02
N GLY A 573 -19.38 -2.76 6.74
CA GLY A 573 -19.84 -1.52 6.13
C GLY A 573 -20.10 -1.70 4.65
N GLU A 574 -20.68 -0.67 4.04
CA GLU A 574 -20.97 -0.63 2.61
C GLU A 574 -20.94 0.80 2.07
N LEU A 575 -20.64 0.93 0.78
CA LEU A 575 -20.64 2.21 0.07
C LEU A 575 -22.06 2.82 0.03
N VAL A 576 -22.13 4.14 0.21
CA VAL A 576 -23.36 4.92 0.10
C VAL A 576 -23.36 5.63 -1.26
N ALA A 577 -24.19 5.15 -2.17
CA ALA A 577 -24.30 5.76 -3.49
C ALA A 577 -24.80 7.20 -3.42
N VAL A 578 -24.31 8.04 -4.34
CA VAL A 578 -24.90 9.38 -4.55
C VAL A 578 -26.31 9.20 -5.12
N PRO A 579 -27.35 9.81 -4.50
CA PRO A 579 -28.71 9.68 -5.02
C PRO A 579 -28.83 10.23 -6.45
N GLU A 580 -29.44 9.47 -7.32
CA GLU A 580 -29.75 9.94 -8.68
C GLU A 580 -30.59 11.23 -8.64
N PRO A 581 -30.32 12.23 -9.49
CA PRO A 581 -31.08 13.49 -9.51
C PRO A 581 -32.61 13.30 -9.65
N GLY A 582 -33.04 12.23 -10.32
CA GLY A 582 -34.43 11.83 -10.44
C GLY A 582 -35.09 11.38 -9.14
N SER A 583 -34.33 10.79 -8.22
CA SER A 583 -34.83 10.30 -6.92
C SER A 583 -35.14 11.44 -5.96
N LEU A 584 -34.42 12.55 -6.03
CA LEU A 584 -34.72 13.75 -5.22
C LEU A 584 -36.04 14.43 -5.61
N ILE A 585 -36.42 14.34 -6.90
CA ILE A 585 -37.72 14.86 -7.37
C ILE A 585 -38.88 14.02 -6.81
N LEU A 586 -38.73 12.71 -6.73
CA LEU A 586 -39.74 11.81 -6.18
C LEU A 586 -39.90 11.97 -4.67
N VAL A 587 -38.83 12.16 -3.92
CA VAL A 587 -38.89 12.40 -2.47
C VAL A 587 -39.51 13.77 -2.16
N ALA A 588 -39.19 14.81 -2.95
CA ALA A 588 -39.82 16.13 -2.81
C ALA A 588 -41.33 16.09 -3.14
N ALA A 589 -41.74 15.30 -4.12
CA ALA A 589 -43.15 15.08 -4.48
C ALA A 589 -43.90 14.27 -3.40
N ALA A 590 -43.26 13.26 -2.81
CA ALA A 590 -43.80 12.46 -1.71
C ALA A 590 -43.90 13.24 -0.38
N ALA A 591 -43.03 14.23 -0.17
CA ALA A 591 -43.05 15.11 1.01
C ALA A 591 -44.09 16.24 0.95
N GLY A 592 -44.94 16.29 -0.08
CA GLY A 592 -46.08 17.20 -0.15
C GLY A 592 -45.75 18.68 -0.38
N LEU A 593 -44.57 19.00 -0.91
CA LEU A 593 -44.17 20.37 -1.25
C LEU A 593 -44.60 20.78 -2.66
N TRP A 594 -45.86 20.54 -3.02
CA TRP A 594 -46.42 21.10 -4.25
C TRP A 594 -46.98 22.49 -3.96
N PRO A 595 -46.50 23.57 -4.59
CA PRO A 595 -47.12 24.88 -4.42
C PRO A 595 -48.51 24.87 -5.04
N LEU A 596 -49.54 25.24 -4.26
CA LEU A 596 -50.90 25.52 -4.72
C LEU A 596 -50.86 26.67 -5.73
N VAL A 597 -50.82 26.37 -7.02
CA VAL A 597 -51.09 27.35 -8.06
C VAL A 597 -52.58 27.67 -8.02
N ARG A 598 -52.95 28.77 -7.35
CA ARG A 598 -54.29 29.35 -7.42
C ARG A 598 -54.57 29.78 -8.87
N ARG A 599 -55.52 29.11 -9.53
CA ARG A 599 -56.12 29.59 -10.77
C ARG A 599 -56.95 30.84 -10.45
N GLY A 600 -56.45 31.99 -10.84
CA GLY A 600 -57.22 33.22 -10.88
C GLY A 600 -58.21 33.17 -12.06
N SER A 601 -59.48 33.16 -11.78
CA SER A 601 -60.54 33.29 -12.77
C SER A 601 -60.60 34.73 -13.28
N VAL A 602 -60.29 34.94 -14.57
CA VAL A 602 -60.53 36.20 -15.26
C VAL A 602 -62.01 36.22 -15.68
N THR A 603 -62.80 37.00 -15.01
CA THR A 603 -64.12 37.38 -15.47
C THR A 603 -64.03 38.49 -16.48
N ARG A 604 -64.36 38.21 -17.76
CA ARG A 604 -64.66 39.22 -18.76
C ARG A 604 -65.98 39.89 -18.39
N ARG A 605 -65.96 41.22 -18.28
CA ARG A 605 -67.17 42.03 -18.44
C ARG A 605 -67.13 42.72 -19.78
N SER A 606 -68.28 42.66 -20.42
CA SER A 606 -68.74 43.28 -21.67
C SER A 606 -68.37 44.77 -21.83
#